data_efaefde963b360f59984d2fa0ce2497b
#
_entry.id   efaefde963b360f59984d2fa0ce2497b
#
_cell.length_a   1.000
_cell.length_b   1.000
_cell.length_c   1.000
_cell.angle_alpha   90.00
_cell.angle_beta   90.00
_cell.angle_gamma   90.00
#
_symmetry.space_group_name_H-M   'P 1'
#
loop_
_entity.id
_entity.type
_entity.pdbx_description
1 polymer ?
#
loop_
_entity_poly.entity_id
_entity_poly.type
_entity_poly.pdbx_seq_one_letter_code
_entity_poly.pdbx_strand_id
1 'polypeptide(L)'
;MIRKLFFLILFAIPLVVDAQDKILMMSGHVIEGKITDKNLDYLTVDIDNKGKARTFEEEIYRIFSYTQDGEEFMVYKRDTTVGNYLSVDEMGNFIKGAQDAMENYNGKWALYAGGGVGLVGGYLLGDSFVALAIPLVYSVLTTIHHIKPNEQRTLHSKLIDDPAYRAGFLKNTKTTRIFQALKGSFLGTAIGVATYQLTDD
;
A
#
# COMPACT_ATOMS: atom_id res chain seq x y z
N MET A 1 15.97 -3.89 54.93
CA MET A 1 14.93 -2.91 54.53
C MET A 1 15.29 -2.12 53.25
N ILE A 2 16.53 -1.72 53.07
CA ILE A 2 16.98 -0.90 51.92
C ILE A 2 16.81 -1.59 50.54
N ARG A 3 17.00 -2.94 50.45
CA ARG A 3 16.82 -3.73 49.20
C ARG A 3 15.37 -3.74 48.69
N LYS A 4 14.37 -3.63 49.56
CA LYS A 4 12.96 -3.59 49.15
C LYS A 4 12.54 -2.19 48.70
N LEU A 5 13.17 -1.16 49.23
CA LEU A 5 12.93 0.25 48.83
C LEU A 5 13.48 0.52 47.43
N PHE A 6 14.60 -0.10 47.05
CA PHE A 6 15.20 0.03 45.72
C PHE A 6 14.33 -0.58 44.62
N PHE A 7 13.63 -1.68 44.91
CA PHE A 7 12.69 -2.31 43.96
C PHE A 7 11.42 -1.47 43.75
N LEU A 8 10.99 -0.71 44.75
CA LEU A 8 9.79 0.14 44.66
C LEU A 8 10.05 1.40 43.81
N ILE A 9 11.28 1.92 43.82
CA ILE A 9 11.69 3.09 43.03
C ILE A 9 11.85 2.72 41.56
N LEU A 10 12.24 1.49 41.22
CA LEU A 10 12.38 1.04 39.83
C LEU A 10 11.04 0.89 39.10
N PHE A 11 9.93 0.73 39.87
CA PHE A 11 8.57 0.62 39.32
C PHE A 11 7.86 1.96 39.11
N ALA A 12 8.48 3.05 39.59
CA ALA A 12 7.90 4.40 39.54
C ALA A 12 8.42 5.26 38.39
N ILE A 13 9.24 4.69 37.47
CA ILE A 13 9.62 5.39 36.26
C ILE A 13 8.44 5.33 35.31
N PRO A 14 7.69 6.41 35.09
CA PRO A 14 6.69 6.44 34.03
C PRO A 14 7.45 6.24 32.72
N LEU A 15 7.19 5.13 32.04
CA LEU A 15 7.56 4.98 30.64
C LEU A 15 6.71 6.02 29.89
N VAL A 16 7.28 7.19 29.69
CA VAL A 16 6.73 8.16 28.73
C VAL A 16 6.90 7.50 27.37
N VAL A 17 5.93 6.72 26.98
CA VAL A 17 5.79 6.27 25.59
C VAL A 17 5.33 7.51 24.84
N ASP A 18 6.24 8.16 24.16
CA ASP A 18 5.91 9.23 23.21
C ASP A 18 5.02 8.56 22.13
N ALA A 19 3.72 8.78 22.24
CA ALA A 19 2.76 8.24 21.28
C ALA A 19 3.00 8.98 19.96
N GLN A 20 3.59 8.28 19.00
CA GLN A 20 3.77 8.83 17.66
C GLN A 20 2.40 9.14 17.05
N ASP A 21 2.30 10.30 16.43
CA ASP A 21 1.10 10.66 15.68
C ASP A 21 0.91 9.69 14.51
N LYS A 22 -0.34 9.43 14.15
CA LYS A 22 -0.68 8.50 13.05
C LYS A 22 -1.59 9.19 12.06
N ILE A 23 -1.27 9.07 10.79
CA ILE A 23 -2.07 9.59 9.70
C ILE A 23 -2.59 8.40 8.90
N LEU A 24 -3.91 8.25 8.86
CA LEU A 24 -4.59 7.24 8.05
C LEU A 24 -4.97 7.84 6.71
N MET A 25 -4.35 7.32 5.65
CA MET A 25 -4.64 7.75 4.29
C MET A 25 -5.88 7.06 3.73
N MET A 26 -6.59 7.73 2.81
CA MET A 26 -7.72 7.14 2.06
C MET A 26 -7.29 5.91 1.22
N SER A 27 -6.01 5.74 0.96
CA SER A 27 -5.45 4.55 0.32
C SER A 27 -5.33 3.34 1.25
N GLY A 28 -5.49 3.52 2.56
CA GLY A 28 -5.27 2.51 3.61
C GLY A 28 -3.85 2.51 4.21
N HIS A 29 -2.92 3.27 3.65
CA HIS A 29 -1.59 3.42 4.25
C HIS A 29 -1.67 4.21 5.54
N VAL A 30 -0.89 3.78 6.54
CA VAL A 30 -0.69 4.50 7.79
C VAL A 30 0.71 5.10 7.76
N ILE A 31 0.80 6.39 8.06
CA ILE A 31 2.05 7.11 8.22
C ILE A 31 2.21 7.39 9.70
N GLU A 32 3.32 6.94 10.29
CA GLU A 32 3.69 7.20 11.68
C GLU A 32 4.80 8.24 11.72
N GLY A 33 4.59 9.31 12.46
CA GLY A 33 5.52 10.42 12.56
C GLY A 33 5.04 11.46 13.55
N LYS A 34 5.67 12.62 13.59
CA LYS A 34 5.24 13.76 14.39
C LYS A 34 4.63 14.82 13.48
N ILE A 35 3.39 15.19 13.71
CA ILE A 35 2.73 16.27 13.00
C ILE A 35 3.31 17.60 13.53
N THR A 36 3.96 18.36 12.64
CA THR A 36 4.67 19.59 13.01
C THR A 36 3.94 20.86 12.57
N ASP A 37 3.19 20.78 11.47
CA ASP A 37 2.38 21.88 10.98
C ASP A 37 1.12 21.38 10.26
N LYS A 38 0.08 22.20 10.27
CA LYS A 38 -1.18 21.94 9.60
C LYS A 38 -1.71 23.24 9.02
N ASN A 39 -1.95 23.23 7.72
CA ASN A 39 -2.67 24.29 7.03
C ASN A 39 -3.93 23.74 6.32
N LEU A 40 -4.58 24.55 5.48
CA LEU A 40 -5.82 24.14 4.80
C LEU A 40 -5.60 23.06 3.74
N ASP A 41 -4.41 22.98 3.14
CA ASP A 41 -4.11 22.13 1.99
C ASP A 41 -3.20 20.97 2.35
N TYR A 42 -2.31 21.12 3.35
CA TYR A 42 -1.26 20.16 3.68
C TYR A 42 -1.15 19.91 5.19
N LEU A 43 -0.72 18.70 5.51
CA LEU A 43 -0.27 18.29 6.84
C LEU A 43 1.23 17.99 6.75
N THR A 44 2.04 18.70 7.54
CA THR A 44 3.49 18.51 7.58
C THR A 44 3.84 17.49 8.65
N VAL A 45 4.64 16.49 8.29
CA VAL A 45 4.97 15.36 9.14
C VAL A 45 6.46 15.12 9.16
N ASP A 46 7.01 15.00 10.35
CA ASP A 46 8.38 14.55 10.56
C ASP A 46 8.41 13.05 10.87
N ILE A 47 9.06 12.29 10.01
CA ILE A 47 9.29 10.85 10.19
C ILE A 47 10.74 10.62 10.54
N ASP A 48 10.98 9.83 11.57
CA ASP A 48 12.31 9.27 11.84
C ASP A 48 12.49 7.97 11.07
N ASN A 49 13.30 8.00 10.02
CA ASN A 49 13.69 6.81 9.28
C ASN A 49 15.13 6.44 9.60
N LYS A 50 15.29 5.56 10.58
CA LYS A 50 16.60 5.04 11.02
C LYS A 50 17.59 6.13 11.47
N GLY A 51 17.12 7.07 12.29
CA GLY A 51 17.94 8.17 12.82
C GLY A 51 18.15 9.32 11.82
N LYS A 52 17.40 9.34 10.71
CA LYS A 52 17.36 10.47 9.78
C LYS A 52 15.94 11.03 9.76
N ALA A 53 15.77 12.18 10.38
CA ALA A 53 14.50 12.91 10.26
C ALA A 53 14.29 13.33 8.81
N ARG A 54 13.08 13.08 8.31
CA ARG A 54 12.62 13.56 7.01
C ARG A 54 11.28 14.23 7.21
N THR A 55 11.19 15.47 6.78
CA THR A 55 9.94 16.22 6.72
C THR A 55 9.32 16.03 5.34
N PHE A 56 8.03 15.77 5.30
CA PHE A 56 7.26 15.77 4.06
C PHE A 56 5.86 16.34 4.31
N GLU A 57 5.25 16.79 3.25
CA GLU A 57 3.91 17.36 3.24
C GLU A 57 2.94 16.38 2.59
N GLU A 58 1.85 16.05 3.31
CA GLU A 58 0.75 15.25 2.78
C GLU A 58 -0.47 16.13 2.54
N GLU A 59 -1.06 16.00 1.36
CA GLU A 59 -2.25 16.74 0.96
C GLU A 59 -3.47 16.31 1.77
N ILE A 60 -4.15 17.28 2.39
CA ILE A 60 -5.29 17.02 3.29
C ILE A 60 -6.39 16.21 2.61
N TYR A 61 -6.66 16.42 1.33
CA TYR A 61 -7.70 15.68 0.60
C TYR A 61 -7.41 14.18 0.45
N ARG A 62 -6.18 13.72 0.70
CA ARG A 62 -5.78 12.29 0.68
C ARG A 62 -5.87 11.62 2.04
N ILE A 63 -6.08 12.40 3.10
CA ILE A 63 -6.10 11.94 4.49
C ILE A 63 -7.53 11.56 4.86
N PHE A 64 -7.72 10.39 5.49
CA PHE A 64 -8.99 9.99 6.09
C PHE A 64 -9.13 10.53 7.50
N SER A 65 -8.18 10.23 8.37
CA SER A 65 -8.08 10.74 9.73
C SER A 65 -6.63 10.84 10.18
N TYR A 66 -6.36 11.59 11.22
CA TYR A 66 -5.07 11.57 11.90
C TYR A 66 -5.27 11.55 13.41
N THR A 67 -4.33 10.94 14.12
CA THR A 67 -4.27 10.94 15.59
C THR A 67 -3.11 11.82 16.01
N GLN A 68 -3.35 12.80 16.85
CA GLN A 68 -2.36 13.69 17.41
C GLN A 68 -2.57 13.77 18.93
N ASP A 69 -1.51 13.59 19.70
CA ASP A 69 -1.55 13.60 21.18
C ASP A 69 -2.60 12.62 21.77
N GLY A 70 -2.89 11.53 21.06
CA GLY A 70 -3.86 10.50 21.45
C GLY A 70 -5.31 10.80 21.08
N GLU A 71 -5.61 11.95 20.47
CA GLU A 71 -6.94 12.32 19.97
C GLU A 71 -7.04 12.07 18.46
N GLU A 72 -8.15 11.46 18.01
CA GLU A 72 -8.41 11.23 16.60
C GLU A 72 -9.21 12.36 15.97
N PHE A 73 -8.72 12.89 14.86
CA PHE A 73 -9.34 13.95 14.08
C PHE A 73 -9.75 13.41 12.71
N MET A 74 -11.07 13.42 12.45
CA MET A 74 -11.62 13.04 11.14
C MET A 74 -11.45 14.18 10.15
N VAL A 75 -10.76 13.89 9.04
CA VAL A 75 -10.51 14.84 7.94
C VAL A 75 -11.47 14.60 6.78
N TYR A 76 -11.70 13.32 6.45
CA TYR A 76 -12.55 12.94 5.33
C TYR A 76 -13.99 13.41 5.52
N LYS A 77 -14.53 14.02 4.45
CA LYS A 77 -15.94 14.37 4.35
C LYS A 77 -16.48 13.89 3.01
N ARG A 78 -17.71 13.40 3.02
CA ARG A 78 -18.43 13.12 1.78
C ARG A 78 -18.68 14.42 1.05
N ASP A 79 -18.12 14.55 -0.15
CA ASP A 79 -18.33 15.68 -1.04
C ASP A 79 -18.27 15.23 -2.49
N THR A 80 -19.43 15.12 -3.12
CA THR A 80 -19.55 14.64 -4.49
C THR A 80 -18.98 15.59 -5.53
N THR A 81 -18.77 16.85 -5.18
CA THR A 81 -18.20 17.87 -6.10
C THR A 81 -16.72 17.65 -6.33
N VAL A 82 -16.01 17.10 -5.33
CA VAL A 82 -14.59 16.77 -5.42
C VAL A 82 -14.34 15.25 -5.64
N GLY A 83 -15.39 14.47 -5.86
CA GLY A 83 -15.28 13.03 -6.14
C GLY A 83 -15.34 12.11 -4.92
N ASN A 84 -15.62 12.63 -3.73
CA ASN A 84 -15.79 11.85 -2.49
C ASN A 84 -17.24 11.34 -2.37
N TYR A 85 -17.55 10.24 -3.03
CA TYR A 85 -18.93 9.70 -3.10
C TYR A 85 -19.33 8.85 -1.88
N LEU A 86 -18.35 8.22 -1.21
CA LEU A 86 -18.60 7.35 -0.06
C LEU A 86 -18.94 8.18 1.18
N SER A 87 -19.81 7.66 2.04
CA SER A 87 -19.97 8.18 3.41
C SER A 87 -18.70 7.92 4.23
N VAL A 88 -18.58 8.52 5.41
CA VAL A 88 -17.43 8.30 6.30
C VAL A 88 -17.30 6.82 6.68
N ASP A 89 -18.42 6.16 7.00
CA ASP A 89 -18.44 4.74 7.35
C ASP A 89 -18.06 3.84 6.16
N GLU A 90 -18.61 4.11 4.98
CA GLU A 90 -18.26 3.39 3.75
C GLU A 90 -16.78 3.58 3.40
N MET A 91 -16.24 4.80 3.56
CA MET A 91 -14.82 5.06 3.34
C MET A 91 -13.96 4.33 4.36
N GLY A 92 -14.38 4.25 5.62
CA GLY A 92 -13.74 3.44 6.66
C GLY A 92 -13.72 1.95 6.28
N ASN A 93 -14.82 1.40 5.77
CA ASN A 93 -14.87 0.02 5.29
C ASN A 93 -13.99 -0.20 4.06
N PHE A 94 -13.98 0.75 3.12
CA PHE A 94 -13.07 0.73 1.98
C PHE A 94 -11.59 0.66 2.41
N ILE A 95 -11.20 1.47 3.37
CA ILE A 95 -9.84 1.50 3.94
C ILE A 95 -9.48 0.15 4.57
N LYS A 96 -10.38 -0.44 5.37
CA LYS A 96 -10.17 -1.77 5.96
C LYS A 96 -9.96 -2.84 4.89
N GLY A 97 -10.75 -2.82 3.82
CA GLY A 97 -10.56 -3.72 2.68
C GLY A 97 -9.21 -3.51 1.99
N ALA A 98 -8.79 -2.27 1.83
CA ALA A 98 -7.50 -1.92 1.27
C ALA A 98 -6.33 -2.44 2.14
N GLN A 99 -6.42 -2.28 3.46
CA GLN A 99 -5.42 -2.77 4.43
C GLN A 99 -5.33 -4.30 4.41
N ASP A 100 -6.47 -5.00 4.48
CA ASP A 100 -6.51 -6.46 4.40
C ASP A 100 -5.88 -6.98 3.09
N ALA A 101 -6.07 -6.27 1.98
CA ALA A 101 -5.41 -6.61 0.72
C ALA A 101 -3.89 -6.39 0.77
N MET A 102 -3.41 -5.31 1.40
CA MET A 102 -1.97 -5.05 1.54
C MET A 102 -1.27 -6.12 2.37
N GLU A 103 -1.91 -6.59 3.44
CA GLU A 103 -1.34 -7.59 4.34
C GLU A 103 -1.38 -9.00 3.75
N ASN A 104 -2.47 -9.35 3.07
CA ASN A 104 -2.77 -10.75 2.71
C ASN A 104 -2.53 -11.08 1.23
N TYR A 105 -2.35 -10.07 0.37
CA TYR A 105 -2.16 -10.29 -1.06
C TYR A 105 -0.80 -9.81 -1.56
N ASN A 106 0.02 -10.72 -2.09
CA ASN A 106 1.37 -10.39 -2.56
C ASN A 106 1.53 -10.40 -4.10
N GLY A 107 0.59 -10.95 -4.84
CA GLY A 107 0.61 -10.99 -6.31
C GLY A 107 1.78 -11.75 -6.95
N LYS A 108 2.53 -12.58 -6.22
CA LYS A 108 3.74 -13.28 -6.70
C LYS A 108 3.51 -14.10 -7.96
N TRP A 109 2.33 -14.69 -8.13
CA TRP A 109 2.02 -15.44 -9.34
C TRP A 109 2.11 -14.56 -10.59
N ALA A 110 1.68 -13.30 -10.52
CA ALA A 110 1.76 -12.37 -11.64
C ALA A 110 3.21 -11.97 -11.97
N LEU A 111 4.09 -11.93 -10.96
CA LEU A 111 5.52 -11.74 -11.13
C LEU A 111 6.14 -12.90 -11.93
N TYR A 112 5.91 -14.14 -11.47
CA TYR A 112 6.54 -15.33 -12.11
C TYR A 112 5.96 -15.59 -13.49
N ALA A 113 4.64 -15.52 -13.64
CA ALA A 113 4.02 -15.69 -14.96
C ALA A 113 4.43 -14.56 -15.91
N GLY A 114 4.55 -13.32 -15.42
CA GLY A 114 5.09 -12.19 -16.18
C GLY A 114 6.53 -12.43 -16.64
N GLY A 115 7.37 -12.96 -15.75
CA GLY A 115 8.74 -13.34 -16.07
C GLY A 115 8.81 -14.35 -17.25
N GLY A 116 7.96 -15.38 -17.20
CA GLY A 116 7.86 -16.38 -18.29
C GLY A 116 7.37 -15.78 -19.61
N VAL A 117 6.27 -15.01 -19.56
CA VAL A 117 5.72 -14.35 -20.76
C VAL A 117 6.71 -13.35 -21.35
N GLY A 118 7.37 -12.55 -20.48
CA GLY A 118 8.39 -11.61 -20.91
C GLY A 118 9.60 -12.29 -21.56
N LEU A 119 10.10 -13.38 -20.97
CA LEU A 119 11.24 -14.11 -21.48
C LEU A 119 10.96 -14.69 -22.87
N VAL A 120 9.85 -15.41 -23.02
CA VAL A 120 9.46 -16.00 -24.29
C VAL A 120 9.19 -14.94 -25.36
N GLY A 121 8.39 -13.91 -24.98
CA GLY A 121 8.06 -12.83 -25.93
C GLY A 121 9.28 -11.98 -26.28
N GLY A 122 10.16 -11.69 -25.32
CA GLY A 122 11.41 -10.98 -25.55
C GLY A 122 12.37 -11.72 -26.44
N TYR A 123 12.45 -13.06 -26.32
CA TYR A 123 13.25 -13.89 -27.22
C TYR A 123 12.67 -13.93 -28.63
N LEU A 124 11.34 -14.15 -28.77
CA LEU A 124 10.70 -14.27 -30.11
C LEU A 124 10.62 -12.94 -30.89
N LEU A 125 10.64 -11.80 -30.18
CA LEU A 125 10.52 -10.46 -30.73
C LEU A 125 11.78 -9.61 -30.48
N GLY A 126 12.92 -10.25 -30.25
CA GLY A 126 14.15 -9.61 -29.78
C GLY A 126 14.72 -8.53 -30.71
N ASP A 127 14.42 -8.61 -32.01
CA ASP A 127 14.79 -7.64 -33.03
C ASP A 127 13.78 -6.50 -33.19
N SER A 128 12.63 -6.57 -32.52
CA SER A 128 11.50 -5.67 -32.72
C SER A 128 11.21 -4.79 -31.50
N PHE A 129 10.91 -3.52 -31.73
CA PHE A 129 10.37 -2.61 -30.71
C PHE A 129 9.07 -3.11 -30.07
N VAL A 130 8.35 -4.03 -30.71
CA VAL A 130 7.13 -4.65 -30.16
C VAL A 130 7.41 -5.40 -28.86
N ALA A 131 8.63 -5.91 -28.67
CA ALA A 131 9.04 -6.53 -27.40
C ALA A 131 8.83 -5.62 -26.19
N LEU A 132 8.98 -4.29 -26.33
CA LEU A 132 8.76 -3.32 -25.26
C LEU A 132 7.29 -3.18 -24.84
N ALA A 133 6.35 -3.60 -25.69
CA ALA A 133 4.93 -3.57 -25.36
C ALA A 133 4.50 -4.76 -24.46
N ILE A 134 5.27 -5.85 -24.41
CA ILE A 134 4.93 -7.07 -23.67
C ILE A 134 4.63 -6.78 -22.19
N PRO A 135 5.47 -6.04 -21.43
CA PRO A 135 5.20 -5.74 -20.04
C PRO A 135 3.88 -4.99 -19.82
N LEU A 136 3.56 -4.04 -20.69
CA LEU A 136 2.33 -3.25 -20.61
C LEU A 136 1.10 -4.09 -20.89
N VAL A 137 1.09 -4.84 -21.98
CA VAL A 137 -0.02 -5.70 -22.39
C VAL A 137 -0.29 -6.75 -21.31
N TYR A 138 0.74 -7.46 -20.86
CA TYR A 138 0.58 -8.48 -19.83
C TYR A 138 0.04 -7.89 -18.52
N SER A 139 0.53 -6.74 -18.08
CA SER A 139 0.07 -6.12 -16.85
C SER A 139 -1.42 -5.76 -16.90
N VAL A 140 -1.91 -5.26 -18.05
CA VAL A 140 -3.34 -4.98 -18.26
C VAL A 140 -4.14 -6.29 -18.23
N LEU A 141 -3.71 -7.32 -18.90
CA LEU A 141 -4.41 -8.62 -18.95
C LEU A 141 -4.58 -9.23 -17.57
N THR A 142 -3.63 -9.03 -16.64
CA THR A 142 -3.75 -9.53 -15.27
C THR A 142 -4.91 -8.90 -14.49
N THR A 143 -5.42 -7.74 -14.90
CA THR A 143 -6.52 -7.05 -14.20
C THR A 143 -7.89 -7.69 -14.43
N ILE A 144 -8.04 -8.49 -15.49
CA ILE A 144 -9.32 -9.13 -15.87
C ILE A 144 -9.76 -10.15 -14.82
N HIS A 145 -8.80 -10.83 -14.18
CA HIS A 145 -9.12 -11.84 -13.18
C HIS A 145 -9.50 -11.21 -11.83
N HIS A 146 -10.71 -11.47 -11.35
CA HIS A 146 -11.18 -10.97 -10.06
C HIS A 146 -10.73 -11.88 -8.91
N ILE A 147 -10.12 -11.28 -7.88
CA ILE A 147 -9.76 -11.97 -6.65
C ILE A 147 -10.78 -11.61 -5.58
N LYS A 148 -11.35 -12.63 -4.94
CA LYS A 148 -12.23 -12.46 -3.78
C LYS A 148 -11.40 -12.44 -2.49
N PRO A 149 -11.80 -11.65 -1.48
CA PRO A 149 -11.21 -11.76 -0.15
C PRO A 149 -11.40 -13.18 0.40
N ASN A 150 -10.43 -13.67 1.13
CA ASN A 150 -10.50 -14.98 1.77
C ASN A 150 -10.84 -14.79 3.25
N GLU A 151 -11.98 -15.33 3.70
CA GLU A 151 -12.47 -15.23 5.08
C GLU A 151 -11.44 -15.67 6.13
N GLN A 152 -10.64 -16.67 5.80
CA GLN A 152 -9.63 -17.22 6.73
C GLN A 152 -8.40 -16.35 6.91
N ARG A 153 -8.19 -15.38 6.01
CA ARG A 153 -6.97 -14.58 5.97
C ARG A 153 -7.22 -13.09 6.20
N THR A 154 -8.48 -12.65 6.16
CA THR A 154 -8.82 -11.24 6.35
C THR A 154 -9.10 -10.94 7.81
N LEU A 155 -8.56 -9.82 8.33
CA LEU A 155 -8.81 -9.36 9.69
C LEU A 155 -10.27 -8.94 9.89
N HIS A 156 -10.90 -8.41 8.83
CA HIS A 156 -12.26 -7.88 8.86
C HIS A 156 -13.25 -8.81 8.13
N SER A 157 -13.22 -10.12 8.44
CA SER A 157 -14.05 -11.14 7.78
C SER A 157 -15.56 -10.82 7.77
N LYS A 158 -16.07 -10.12 8.79
CA LYS A 158 -17.47 -9.69 8.85
C LYS A 158 -17.88 -8.67 7.77
N LEU A 159 -16.90 -8.00 7.15
CA LEU A 159 -17.12 -6.97 6.12
C LEU A 159 -16.99 -7.51 4.69
N ILE A 160 -16.75 -8.80 4.51
CA ILE A 160 -16.47 -9.40 3.18
C ILE A 160 -17.60 -9.14 2.18
N ASP A 161 -18.84 -9.07 2.64
CA ASP A 161 -20.01 -8.79 1.79
C ASP A 161 -20.31 -7.29 1.64
N ASP A 162 -19.62 -6.42 2.39
CA ASP A 162 -19.78 -4.98 2.26
C ASP A 162 -19.19 -4.49 0.92
N PRO A 163 -19.97 -3.75 0.10
CA PRO A 163 -19.51 -3.28 -1.21
C PRO A 163 -18.29 -2.36 -1.14
N ALA A 164 -18.21 -1.47 -0.14
CA ALA A 164 -17.12 -0.53 0.00
C ALA A 164 -15.82 -1.26 0.43
N TYR A 165 -15.91 -2.20 1.38
CA TYR A 165 -14.80 -3.07 1.75
C TYR A 165 -14.25 -3.84 0.54
N ARG A 166 -15.15 -4.48 -0.25
CA ARG A 166 -14.75 -5.22 -1.46
C ARG A 166 -14.08 -4.32 -2.49
N ALA A 167 -14.57 -3.11 -2.66
CA ALA A 167 -13.98 -2.14 -3.58
C ALA A 167 -12.54 -1.77 -3.16
N GLY A 168 -12.31 -1.51 -1.87
CA GLY A 168 -10.99 -1.24 -1.32
C GLY A 168 -10.02 -2.42 -1.50
N PHE A 169 -10.48 -3.63 -1.16
CA PHE A 169 -9.72 -4.86 -1.34
C PHE A 169 -9.33 -5.09 -2.80
N LEU A 170 -10.30 -4.96 -3.72
CA LEU A 170 -10.07 -5.15 -5.15
C LEU A 170 -9.14 -4.09 -5.74
N LYS A 171 -9.25 -2.84 -5.33
CA LYS A 171 -8.35 -1.77 -5.78
C LYS A 171 -6.90 -2.11 -5.47
N ASN A 172 -6.60 -2.48 -4.23
CA ASN A 172 -5.23 -2.80 -3.81
C ASN A 172 -4.70 -4.10 -4.42
N THR A 173 -5.51 -5.15 -4.48
CA THR A 173 -5.08 -6.40 -5.14
C THR A 173 -4.78 -6.21 -6.61
N LYS A 174 -5.58 -5.40 -7.33
CA LYS A 174 -5.32 -5.05 -8.74
C LYS A 174 -4.01 -4.26 -8.87
N THR A 175 -3.81 -3.24 -8.05
CA THR A 175 -2.61 -2.41 -8.08
C THR A 175 -1.36 -3.26 -7.82
N THR A 176 -1.35 -4.06 -6.76
CA THR A 176 -0.24 -4.97 -6.44
C THR A 176 0.07 -5.91 -7.60
N ARG A 177 -0.97 -6.47 -8.23
CA ARG A 177 -0.83 -7.40 -9.36
C ARG A 177 -0.22 -6.73 -10.58
N ILE A 178 -0.69 -5.54 -10.94
CA ILE A 178 -0.13 -4.76 -12.04
C ILE A 178 1.36 -4.52 -11.83
N PHE A 179 1.75 -4.05 -10.64
CA PHE A 179 3.16 -3.81 -10.34
C PHE A 179 4.01 -5.07 -10.37
N GLN A 180 3.51 -6.19 -9.85
CA GLN A 180 4.22 -7.46 -9.90
C GLN A 180 4.33 -8.00 -11.34
N ALA A 181 3.25 -7.89 -12.12
CA ALA A 181 3.23 -8.26 -13.53
C ALA A 181 4.24 -7.43 -14.35
N LEU A 182 4.24 -6.11 -14.17
CA LEU A 182 5.20 -5.21 -14.83
C LEU A 182 6.64 -5.58 -14.47
N LYS A 183 6.94 -5.77 -13.17
CA LYS A 183 8.29 -6.16 -12.73
C LYS A 183 8.73 -7.48 -13.35
N GLY A 184 7.87 -8.50 -13.29
CA GLY A 184 8.19 -9.82 -13.84
C GLY A 184 8.40 -9.79 -15.34
N SER A 185 7.43 -9.23 -16.08
CA SER A 185 7.47 -9.20 -17.54
C SER A 185 8.60 -8.30 -18.08
N PHE A 186 8.89 -7.18 -17.44
CA PHE A 186 10.02 -6.32 -17.81
C PHE A 186 11.36 -7.04 -17.66
N LEU A 187 11.60 -7.71 -16.53
CA LEU A 187 12.81 -8.49 -16.31
C LEU A 187 12.90 -9.68 -17.30
N GLY A 188 11.79 -10.38 -17.49
CA GLY A 188 11.73 -11.48 -18.46
C GLY A 188 12.03 -11.01 -19.88
N THR A 189 11.39 -9.91 -20.32
CA THR A 189 11.63 -9.34 -21.67
C THR A 189 13.09 -8.94 -21.86
N ALA A 190 13.68 -8.27 -20.86
CA ALA A 190 15.10 -7.88 -20.96
C ALA A 190 16.04 -9.10 -21.10
N ILE A 191 15.79 -10.16 -20.33
CA ILE A 191 16.56 -11.42 -20.44
C ILE A 191 16.29 -12.09 -21.79
N GLY A 192 15.04 -12.14 -22.26
CA GLY A 192 14.68 -12.74 -23.55
C GLY A 192 15.36 -12.07 -24.73
N VAL A 193 15.32 -10.73 -24.78
CA VAL A 193 16.01 -9.94 -25.82
C VAL A 193 17.52 -10.13 -25.76
N ALA A 194 18.12 -10.10 -24.57
CA ALA A 194 19.55 -10.34 -24.43
C ALA A 194 19.95 -11.76 -24.92
N THR A 195 19.12 -12.78 -24.60
CA THR A 195 19.35 -14.14 -25.06
C THR A 195 19.24 -14.24 -26.58
N TYR A 196 18.26 -13.60 -27.21
CA TYR A 196 18.10 -13.52 -28.64
C TYR A 196 19.36 -12.96 -29.28
N GLN A 197 19.86 -11.81 -28.86
CA GLN A 197 21.05 -11.16 -29.39
C GLN A 197 22.32 -12.04 -29.27
N LEU A 198 22.42 -12.87 -28.22
CA LEU A 198 23.57 -13.78 -28.04
C LEU A 198 23.50 -15.07 -28.89
N THR A 199 22.32 -15.42 -29.40
CA THR A 199 22.10 -16.66 -30.15
C THR A 199 21.91 -16.45 -31.64
N ASP A 200 21.70 -15.21 -32.08
CA ASP A 200 21.46 -14.84 -33.48
C ASP A 200 22.74 -14.38 -34.20
N ASP A 201 23.90 -14.37 -33.51
CA ASP A 201 25.25 -14.24 -34.05
C ASP A 201 25.83 -15.59 -34.47
#